data_f3dfebef5b7a4b54aa301f6979db8188
#
_entry.id   f3dfebef5b7a4b54aa301f6979db8188
#
_cell.length_a   1.000
_cell.length_b   1.000
_cell.length_c   1.000
_cell.angle_alpha   90.00
_cell.angle_beta   90.00
_cell.angle_gamma   90.00
#
_symmetry.space_group_name_H-M   'P 1'
#
loop_
_entity.id
_entity.type
_entity.pdbx_description
1 polymer ?
#
loop_
_entity_poly.entity_id
_entity_poly.type
_entity_poly.pdbx_seq_one_letter_code
_entity_poly.pdbx_strand_id
1 'polypeptide(L)'
;SCIPINGNLPDAPINDVIIDPLDYNSLYIATDDGVFFTTNLGSSWGILADGIPAAVPCHDLTLHAATRKLVVWTHGRSAYKLTLPNPPVPVELSSFTAEEISNGVKLNWFTSSELNNNGFIIERRYFGSEFIEIGFVKGKGTSTEIIEYSFIDKNSRPGNYSYRLKQVDYNGSYEYSQIIHIEIK
;
A
#
# COMPACT_ATOMS: atom_id res chain seq x y z
N SER A 1 -20.86 10.60 -10.07
CA SER A 1 -20.43 11.99 -9.78
C SER A 1 -18.94 12.10 -10.07
N CYS A 2 -18.51 13.19 -10.71
CA CYS A 2 -17.09 13.49 -10.89
C CYS A 2 -16.59 14.22 -9.62
N ILE A 3 -15.43 13.79 -9.14
CA ILE A 3 -14.76 14.45 -8.00
C ILE A 3 -13.49 15.09 -8.54
N PRO A 4 -13.25 16.39 -8.28
CA PRO A 4 -12.00 17.03 -8.69
C PRO A 4 -10.82 16.47 -7.90
N ILE A 5 -9.71 16.23 -8.60
CA ILE A 5 -8.45 15.72 -8.00
C ILE A 5 -7.29 16.71 -8.17
N ASN A 6 -7.61 17.99 -8.32
CA ASN A 6 -6.62 19.03 -8.56
C ASN A 6 -5.81 19.42 -7.32
N GLY A 7 -6.30 19.16 -6.09
CA GLY A 7 -5.57 19.44 -4.85
C GLY A 7 -4.91 20.81 -4.84
N ASN A 8 -3.59 20.82 -4.72
CA ASN A 8 -2.73 22.01 -4.75
C ASN A 8 -1.96 22.18 -6.07
N LEU A 9 -2.45 21.58 -7.18
CA LEU A 9 -1.84 21.81 -8.49
C LEU A 9 -1.87 23.30 -8.88
N PRO A 10 -0.81 23.77 -9.59
CA PRO A 10 -0.86 25.08 -10.19
C PRO A 10 -1.93 25.14 -11.30
N ASP A 11 -2.38 26.35 -11.62
CA ASP A 11 -3.29 26.59 -12.75
C ASP A 11 -2.51 26.57 -14.07
N ALA A 12 -2.11 25.36 -14.48
CA ALA A 12 -1.35 25.11 -15.70
C ALA A 12 -2.04 24.05 -16.55
N PRO A 13 -1.93 24.11 -17.89
CA PRO A 13 -2.43 23.06 -18.76
C PRO A 13 -1.84 21.70 -18.40
N ILE A 14 -2.71 20.67 -18.31
CA ILE A 14 -2.33 19.28 -18.15
C ILE A 14 -2.26 18.67 -19.53
N ASN A 15 -1.09 18.19 -19.93
CA ASN A 15 -0.82 17.68 -21.27
C ASN A 15 -0.93 16.14 -21.32
N ASP A 16 -0.55 15.46 -20.22
CA ASP A 16 -0.63 14.00 -20.13
C ASP A 16 -0.78 13.52 -18.68
N VAL A 17 -1.30 12.32 -18.51
CA VAL A 17 -1.47 11.65 -17.21
C VAL A 17 -1.17 10.16 -17.29
N ILE A 18 -0.39 9.67 -16.34
CA ILE A 18 -0.13 8.25 -16.14
C ILE A 18 -0.58 7.85 -14.73
N ILE A 19 -1.34 6.76 -14.66
CA ILE A 19 -1.61 6.04 -13.40
C ILE A 19 -0.53 4.98 -13.25
N ASP A 20 0.09 4.90 -12.08
CA ASP A 20 1.07 3.85 -11.80
C ASP A 20 0.39 2.47 -11.77
N PRO A 21 0.76 1.54 -12.66
CA PRO A 21 0.10 0.23 -12.68
C PRO A 21 0.44 -0.66 -11.48
N LEU A 22 1.43 -0.29 -10.66
CA LEU A 22 1.80 -1.00 -9.43
C LEU A 22 1.22 -0.34 -8.18
N ASP A 23 0.73 0.91 -8.30
CA ASP A 23 0.07 1.64 -7.21
C ASP A 23 -0.95 2.63 -7.79
N TYR A 24 -2.20 2.21 -7.87
CA TYR A 24 -3.29 3.01 -8.44
C TYR A 24 -3.60 4.31 -7.68
N ASN A 25 -3.02 4.52 -6.48
CA ASN A 25 -3.11 5.79 -5.77
C ASN A 25 -2.07 6.81 -6.28
N SER A 26 -1.07 6.33 -7.01
CA SER A 26 0.00 7.16 -7.59
C SER A 26 -0.29 7.54 -9.02
N LEU A 27 -0.29 8.86 -9.28
CA LEU A 27 -0.45 9.44 -10.62
C LEU A 27 0.71 10.39 -10.89
N TYR A 28 1.10 10.46 -12.16
CA TYR A 28 2.07 11.40 -12.70
C TYR A 28 1.41 12.22 -13.79
N ILE A 29 1.60 13.54 -13.79
CA ILE A 29 1.05 14.41 -14.81
C ILE A 29 2.15 15.28 -15.44
N ALA A 30 2.08 15.46 -16.76
CA ALA A 30 2.87 16.42 -17.49
C ALA A 30 2.08 17.71 -17.63
N THR A 31 2.72 18.81 -17.31
CA THR A 31 2.14 20.15 -17.41
C THR A 31 3.10 21.13 -18.10
N ASP A 32 2.63 22.35 -18.40
CA ASP A 32 3.51 23.39 -18.92
C ASP A 32 4.53 23.89 -17.88
N ASP A 33 4.27 23.64 -16.59
CA ASP A 33 5.15 24.00 -15.46
C ASP A 33 6.07 22.87 -15.00
N GLY A 34 6.03 21.71 -15.66
CA GLY A 34 6.84 20.55 -15.32
C GLY A 34 6.03 19.28 -15.05
N VAL A 35 6.62 18.36 -14.31
CA VAL A 35 5.97 17.09 -13.94
C VAL A 35 5.57 17.13 -12.47
N PHE A 36 4.32 16.78 -12.20
CA PHE A 36 3.82 16.61 -10.83
C PHE A 36 3.43 15.16 -10.57
N PHE A 37 3.47 14.77 -9.31
CA PHE A 37 3.05 13.45 -8.88
C PHE A 37 2.18 13.52 -7.63
N THR A 38 1.34 12.52 -7.46
CA THR A 38 0.57 12.28 -6.24
C THR A 38 0.67 10.81 -5.85
N THR A 39 0.53 10.51 -4.57
CA THR A 39 0.42 9.14 -4.01
C THR A 39 -0.90 8.95 -3.26
N ASN A 40 -1.84 9.88 -3.40
CA ASN A 40 -3.10 9.90 -2.67
C ASN A 40 -4.28 10.33 -3.56
N LEU A 41 -4.29 9.84 -4.82
CA LEU A 41 -5.36 10.11 -5.80
C LEU A 41 -5.65 11.60 -6.01
N GLY A 42 -4.61 12.45 -5.98
CA GLY A 42 -4.73 13.87 -6.27
C GLY A 42 -5.22 14.74 -5.11
N SER A 43 -5.30 14.20 -3.89
CA SER A 43 -5.59 15.01 -2.70
C SER A 43 -4.48 16.03 -2.42
N SER A 44 -3.23 15.69 -2.77
CA SER A 44 -2.09 16.60 -2.79
C SER A 44 -1.09 16.19 -3.87
N TRP A 45 -0.38 17.20 -4.41
CA TRP A 45 0.59 17.01 -5.49
C TRP A 45 1.95 17.58 -5.09
N GLY A 46 3.00 16.85 -5.45
CA GLY A 46 4.39 17.28 -5.34
C GLY A 46 5.02 17.49 -6.72
N ILE A 47 6.08 18.27 -6.79
CA ILE A 47 6.86 18.44 -8.02
C ILE A 47 7.85 17.29 -8.13
N LEU A 48 7.90 16.66 -9.30
CA LEU A 48 8.91 15.65 -9.62
C LEU A 48 10.15 16.36 -10.20
N ALA A 49 11.03 16.82 -9.30
CA ALA A 49 12.14 17.72 -9.64
C ALA A 49 13.46 17.02 -9.96
N ASP A 50 13.60 15.70 -9.75
CA ASP A 50 14.87 15.00 -9.90
C ASP A 50 15.36 14.94 -11.36
N GLY A 51 16.24 15.89 -11.71
CA GLY A 51 16.89 15.96 -13.01
C GLY A 51 16.07 16.55 -14.14
N ILE A 52 14.83 16.96 -13.91
CA ILE A 52 14.03 17.73 -14.86
C ILE A 52 14.26 19.20 -14.56
N PRO A 53 14.66 20.03 -15.55
CA PRO A 53 14.77 21.48 -15.32
C PRO A 53 13.42 22.08 -14.91
N ALA A 54 13.45 22.99 -13.97
CA ALA A 54 12.25 23.72 -13.54
C ALA A 54 11.61 24.51 -14.69
N ALA A 55 10.28 24.60 -14.69
CA ALA A 55 9.48 25.39 -15.65
C ALA A 55 9.76 25.00 -17.13
N VAL A 56 9.82 23.73 -17.40
CA VAL A 56 9.90 23.19 -18.77
C VAL A 56 8.56 22.58 -19.14
N PRO A 57 7.90 23.05 -20.21
CA PRO A 57 6.69 22.40 -20.69
C PRO A 57 6.93 20.92 -21.01
N CYS A 58 6.21 20.05 -20.33
CA CYS A 58 6.23 18.62 -20.50
C CYS A 58 4.96 18.19 -21.24
N HIS A 59 5.09 17.41 -22.30
CA HIS A 59 3.99 17.10 -23.21
C HIS A 59 3.49 15.67 -23.10
N ASP A 60 4.38 14.75 -22.78
CA ASP A 60 4.05 13.32 -22.79
C ASP A 60 4.88 12.58 -21.73
N LEU A 61 4.30 11.55 -21.18
CA LEU A 61 4.91 10.67 -20.20
C LEU A 61 4.85 9.22 -20.68
N THR A 62 5.90 8.46 -20.41
CA THR A 62 5.91 7.02 -20.67
C THR A 62 6.50 6.30 -19.48
N LEU A 63 5.72 5.42 -18.84
CA LEU A 63 6.18 4.63 -17.69
C LEU A 63 6.41 3.18 -18.09
N HIS A 64 7.67 2.73 -17.96
CA HIS A 64 8.01 1.32 -18.04
C HIS A 64 7.95 0.71 -16.64
N ALA A 65 6.82 0.09 -16.30
CA ALA A 65 6.53 -0.38 -14.95
C ALA A 65 7.57 -1.35 -14.40
N ALA A 66 8.01 -2.34 -15.20
CA ALA A 66 8.95 -3.38 -14.76
C ALA A 66 10.34 -2.84 -14.36
N THR A 67 10.79 -1.74 -14.94
CA THR A 67 12.09 -1.12 -14.62
C THR A 67 11.95 0.19 -13.85
N ARG A 68 10.72 0.61 -13.57
CA ARG A 68 10.40 1.87 -12.89
C ARG A 68 11.02 3.10 -13.58
N LYS A 69 11.07 3.08 -14.91
CA LYS A 69 11.59 4.19 -15.70
C LYS A 69 10.44 5.05 -16.21
N LEU A 70 10.37 6.29 -15.73
CA LEU A 70 9.50 7.32 -16.28
C LEU A 70 10.31 8.13 -17.28
N VAL A 71 9.84 8.20 -18.52
CA VAL A 71 10.37 9.07 -19.56
C VAL A 71 9.44 10.26 -19.72
N VAL A 72 10.00 11.44 -19.69
CA VAL A 72 9.30 12.72 -19.79
C VAL A 72 9.73 13.38 -21.11
N TRP A 73 8.80 13.66 -21.98
CA TRP A 73 9.02 14.33 -23.24
C TRP A 73 8.70 15.82 -23.11
N THR A 74 9.66 16.69 -23.43
CA THR A 74 9.53 18.13 -23.23
C THR A 74 9.49 18.88 -24.54
N HIS A 75 8.94 20.09 -24.50
CA HIS A 75 8.98 20.98 -25.65
C HIS A 75 10.33 21.71 -25.74
N GLY A 76 11.12 21.36 -26.77
CA GLY A 76 12.37 22.05 -27.12
C GLY A 76 13.59 21.77 -26.23
N ARG A 77 13.47 20.86 -25.23
CA ARG A 77 14.58 20.51 -24.33
C ARG A 77 14.88 19.01 -24.22
N SER A 78 14.50 18.22 -25.25
CA SER A 78 14.77 16.78 -25.30
C SER A 78 13.84 15.95 -24.37
N ALA A 79 14.24 14.71 -24.09
CA ALA A 79 13.55 13.82 -23.18
C ALA A 79 14.41 13.55 -21.95
N TYR A 80 13.74 13.40 -20.81
CA TYR A 80 14.36 13.07 -19.53
C TYR A 80 13.91 11.69 -19.07
N LYS A 81 14.81 10.97 -18.43
CA LYS A 81 14.51 9.66 -17.87
C LYS A 81 14.78 9.66 -16.37
N LEU A 82 13.76 9.36 -15.59
CA LEU A 82 13.86 9.19 -14.15
C LEU A 82 13.71 7.73 -13.77
N THR A 83 14.32 7.35 -12.65
CA THR A 83 14.01 6.08 -12.00
C THR A 83 13.09 6.37 -10.84
N LEU A 84 11.84 5.96 -10.97
CA LEU A 84 10.89 6.04 -9.87
C LEU A 84 11.28 5.02 -8.80
N PRO A 85 11.07 5.31 -7.51
CA PRO A 85 11.15 4.29 -6.49
C PRO A 85 10.17 3.16 -6.85
N ASN A 86 10.47 1.94 -6.44
CA ASN A 86 9.43 0.93 -6.45
C ASN A 86 8.29 1.45 -5.59
N PRO A 87 7.03 1.31 -6.03
CA PRO A 87 5.94 1.54 -5.11
C PRO A 87 6.24 0.65 -3.92
N PRO A 88 6.00 1.13 -2.75
CA PRO A 88 6.13 0.32 -1.57
C PRO A 88 5.29 -0.93 -1.80
N VAL A 89 5.93 -2.08 -1.68
CA VAL A 89 5.23 -3.36 -1.77
C VAL A 89 4.16 -3.34 -0.68
N PRO A 90 2.92 -3.72 -0.98
CA PRO A 90 1.94 -3.98 0.07
C PRO A 90 2.59 -4.80 1.16
N VAL A 91 2.19 -4.65 2.41
CA VAL A 91 2.82 -5.33 3.55
C VAL A 91 3.14 -6.77 3.19
N GLU A 92 4.43 -7.08 3.07
CA GLU A 92 4.85 -8.43 2.76
C GLU A 92 4.88 -9.22 4.06
N LEU A 93 3.80 -9.99 4.26
CA LEU A 93 3.69 -10.89 5.40
C LEU A 93 4.68 -12.04 5.22
N SER A 94 5.78 -12.02 5.96
CA SER A 94 6.82 -13.05 5.84
C SER A 94 6.47 -14.34 6.58
N SER A 95 5.63 -14.26 7.62
CA SER A 95 5.08 -15.44 8.30
C SER A 95 3.81 -15.09 9.07
N PHE A 96 2.93 -16.09 9.22
CA PHE A 96 1.77 -16.04 10.11
C PHE A 96 1.54 -17.43 10.73
N THR A 97 1.57 -17.52 12.05
CA THR A 97 1.53 -18.77 12.82
C THR A 97 0.57 -18.68 13.99
N ALA A 98 0.06 -19.83 14.43
CA ALA A 98 -0.76 -19.99 15.63
C ALA A 98 -0.16 -21.05 16.52
N GLU A 99 -0.16 -20.82 17.82
CA GLU A 99 0.33 -21.73 18.85
C GLU A 99 -0.68 -21.83 20.00
N GLU A 100 -0.98 -23.04 20.46
CA GLU A 100 -1.80 -23.25 21.65
C GLU A 100 -0.97 -22.89 22.89
N ILE A 101 -1.56 -22.06 23.76
CA ILE A 101 -0.99 -21.68 25.05
C ILE A 101 -1.98 -22.01 26.16
N SER A 102 -1.55 -21.98 27.41
CA SER A 102 -2.35 -22.38 28.59
C SER A 102 -3.69 -21.65 28.74
N ASN A 103 -3.86 -20.47 28.14
CA ASN A 103 -5.06 -19.63 28.25
C ASN A 103 -5.62 -19.20 26.89
N GLY A 104 -5.36 -19.97 25.81
CA GLY A 104 -5.91 -19.68 24.49
C GLY A 104 -4.96 -19.97 23.33
N VAL A 105 -5.04 -19.16 22.29
CA VAL A 105 -4.18 -19.24 21.11
C VAL A 105 -3.36 -17.97 20.96
N LYS A 106 -2.05 -18.12 20.85
CA LYS A 106 -1.15 -17.05 20.49
C LYS A 106 -0.93 -17.03 18.98
N LEU A 107 -1.24 -15.93 18.35
CA LEU A 107 -0.95 -15.64 16.95
C LEU A 107 0.31 -14.79 16.88
N ASN A 108 1.24 -15.16 15.99
CA ASN A 108 2.44 -14.37 15.71
C ASN A 108 2.56 -14.17 14.22
N TRP A 109 2.96 -12.97 13.79
CA TRP A 109 3.29 -12.69 12.40
C TRP A 109 4.40 -11.66 12.28
N PHE A 110 5.07 -11.72 11.14
CA PHE A 110 6.16 -10.80 10.80
C PHE A 110 5.83 -10.12 9.48
N THR A 111 6.16 -8.84 9.39
CA THR A 111 6.17 -8.09 8.13
C THR A 111 7.60 -7.81 7.74
N SER A 112 7.96 -7.98 6.46
CA SER A 112 9.28 -7.58 5.94
C SER A 112 9.31 -6.11 5.56
N SER A 113 8.15 -5.55 5.20
CA SER A 113 7.95 -4.13 4.93
C SER A 113 6.49 -3.75 5.16
N GLU A 114 6.23 -2.50 5.43
CA GLU A 114 4.88 -1.95 5.57
C GLU A 114 4.77 -0.63 4.80
N LEU A 115 3.62 -0.42 4.15
CA LEU A 115 3.26 0.86 3.58
C LEU A 115 1.84 1.23 3.95
N ASN A 116 1.66 2.45 4.44
CA ASN A 116 0.35 2.99 4.82
C ASN A 116 -0.46 2.06 5.73
N ASN A 117 0.18 1.08 6.36
CA ASN A 117 -0.47 0.06 7.18
C ASN A 117 -1.06 0.68 8.45
N ASN A 118 -2.38 0.81 8.48
CA ASN A 118 -3.09 1.21 9.70
C ASN A 118 -3.02 0.09 10.75
N GLY A 119 -3.13 -1.18 10.32
CA GLY A 119 -3.03 -2.33 11.21
C GLY A 119 -3.68 -3.58 10.65
N PHE A 120 -3.83 -4.55 11.55
CA PHE A 120 -4.32 -5.88 11.26
C PHE A 120 -5.58 -6.15 12.08
N ILE A 121 -6.69 -6.43 11.41
CA ILE A 121 -7.88 -7.01 12.02
C ILE A 121 -7.65 -8.52 12.09
N ILE A 122 -7.76 -9.09 13.28
CA ILE A 122 -7.66 -10.52 13.49
C ILE A 122 -9.04 -11.13 13.34
N GLU A 123 -9.19 -12.04 12.40
CA GLU A 123 -10.43 -12.75 12.16
C GLU A 123 -10.27 -14.24 12.50
N ARG A 124 -11.27 -14.76 13.19
CA ARG A 124 -11.36 -16.15 13.62
C ARG A 124 -12.64 -16.79 13.10
N ARG A 125 -12.59 -18.06 12.73
CA ARG A 125 -13.77 -18.90 12.58
C ARG A 125 -13.61 -20.22 13.33
N TYR A 126 -14.69 -20.73 13.88
CA TYR A 126 -14.81 -22.04 14.48
C TYR A 126 -15.45 -22.99 13.47
N PHE A 127 -14.89 -24.13 13.24
CA PHE A 127 -15.36 -25.25 12.41
C PHE A 127 -16.49 -24.90 11.40
N GLY A 128 -16.13 -24.34 10.24
CA GLY A 128 -17.07 -24.07 9.13
C GLY A 128 -18.05 -22.90 9.32
N SER A 129 -17.95 -22.17 10.45
CA SER A 129 -18.70 -20.91 10.61
C SER A 129 -18.11 -19.79 9.77
N GLU A 130 -18.75 -18.62 9.75
CA GLU A 130 -18.19 -17.41 9.16
C GLU A 130 -17.02 -16.89 9.98
N PHE A 131 -16.13 -16.13 9.31
CA PHE A 131 -15.08 -15.39 10.00
C PHE A 131 -15.69 -14.23 10.78
N ILE A 132 -15.27 -14.10 12.03
CA ILE A 132 -15.63 -12.97 12.90
C ILE A 132 -14.37 -12.23 13.34
N GLU A 133 -14.46 -10.91 13.43
CA GLU A 133 -13.41 -10.09 14.00
C GLU A 133 -13.31 -10.33 15.52
N ILE A 134 -12.09 -10.56 16.00
CA ILE A 134 -11.79 -10.80 17.42
C ILE A 134 -10.80 -9.81 18.01
N GLY A 135 -10.22 -8.95 17.22
CA GLY A 135 -9.31 -7.91 17.66
C GLY A 135 -8.64 -7.13 16.55
N PHE A 136 -7.93 -6.09 16.95
CA PHE A 136 -7.14 -5.24 16.06
C PHE A 136 -5.76 -4.98 16.68
N VAL A 137 -4.73 -5.07 15.84
CA VAL A 137 -3.35 -4.72 16.21
C VAL A 137 -2.88 -3.60 15.28
N LYS A 138 -2.47 -2.48 15.88
CA LYS A 138 -2.04 -1.32 15.12
C LYS A 138 -0.72 -1.58 14.38
N GLY A 139 -0.67 -1.22 13.10
CA GLY A 139 0.53 -1.26 12.27
C GLY A 139 1.50 -0.10 12.53
N LYS A 140 2.69 -0.16 11.94
CA LYS A 140 3.72 0.90 12.03
C LYS A 140 3.57 2.00 10.98
N GLY A 141 2.57 1.88 10.09
CA GLY A 141 2.37 2.80 8.98
C GLY A 141 3.27 2.45 7.82
N THR A 142 4.41 3.12 7.68
CA THR A 142 5.40 2.83 6.64
C THR A 142 6.73 2.44 7.28
N SER A 143 7.24 1.27 6.94
CA SER A 143 8.52 0.73 7.42
C SER A 143 9.13 -0.21 6.40
N THR A 144 10.45 -0.19 6.29
CA THR A 144 11.26 -1.16 5.52
C THR A 144 11.98 -2.15 6.43
N GLU A 145 11.68 -2.11 7.72
CA GLU A 145 12.26 -3.02 8.71
C GLU A 145 11.31 -4.19 8.98
N ILE A 146 11.88 -5.33 9.35
CA ILE A 146 11.10 -6.48 9.82
C ILE A 146 10.46 -6.12 11.16
N ILE A 147 9.13 -6.27 11.23
CA ILE A 147 8.37 -5.97 12.43
C ILE A 147 7.64 -7.23 12.87
N GLU A 148 7.75 -7.52 14.16
CA GLU A 148 7.06 -8.63 14.81
C GLU A 148 5.79 -8.13 15.49
N TYR A 149 4.70 -8.90 15.30
CA TYR A 149 3.40 -8.68 15.91
C TYR A 149 2.90 -9.94 16.59
N SER A 150 2.09 -9.76 17.61
CA SER A 150 1.41 -10.87 18.26
C SER A 150 0.02 -10.48 18.76
N PHE A 151 -0.86 -11.47 18.85
CA PHE A 151 -2.19 -11.34 19.42
C PHE A 151 -2.54 -12.61 20.19
N ILE A 152 -3.24 -12.49 21.32
CA ILE A 152 -3.68 -13.64 22.12
C ILE A 152 -5.21 -13.71 22.11
N ASP A 153 -5.73 -14.76 21.49
CA ASP A 153 -7.15 -15.11 21.58
C ASP A 153 -7.41 -15.93 22.85
N LYS A 154 -7.95 -15.26 23.85
CA LYS A 154 -8.24 -15.84 25.18
C LYS A 154 -9.57 -16.62 25.23
N ASN A 155 -10.41 -16.51 24.20
CA ASN A 155 -11.77 -17.04 24.20
C ASN A 155 -11.88 -18.35 23.38
N SER A 156 -10.78 -19.04 23.16
CA SER A 156 -10.77 -20.30 22.44
C SER A 156 -11.05 -21.47 23.40
N ARG A 157 -12.02 -22.30 23.02
CA ARG A 157 -12.36 -23.58 23.69
C ARG A 157 -11.77 -24.74 22.88
N PRO A 158 -11.69 -25.96 23.41
CA PRO A 158 -11.29 -27.12 22.61
C PRO A 158 -12.05 -27.20 21.29
N GLY A 159 -11.33 -27.49 20.20
CA GLY A 159 -11.90 -27.62 18.85
C GLY A 159 -11.01 -27.03 17.75
N ASN A 160 -11.52 -27.05 16.50
CA ASN A 160 -10.79 -26.61 15.32
C ASN A 160 -11.10 -25.16 14.98
N TYR A 161 -10.04 -24.36 14.89
CA TYR A 161 -10.11 -22.96 14.54
C TYR A 161 -9.33 -22.65 13.27
N SER A 162 -9.80 -21.63 12.57
CA SER A 162 -9.04 -21.00 11.48
C SER A 162 -8.89 -19.54 11.78
N TYR A 163 -7.71 -19.00 11.51
CA TYR A 163 -7.41 -17.57 11.65
C TYR A 163 -6.92 -17.01 10.34
N ARG A 164 -7.21 -15.75 10.12
CA ARG A 164 -6.61 -14.93 9.08
C ARG A 164 -6.43 -13.50 9.59
N LEU A 165 -5.50 -12.79 8.98
CA LEU A 165 -5.32 -11.36 9.18
C LEU A 165 -6.02 -10.63 8.04
N LYS A 166 -6.74 -9.57 8.36
CA LYS A 166 -7.17 -8.58 7.39
C LYS A 166 -6.32 -7.33 7.66
N GLN A 167 -5.29 -7.15 6.84
CA GLN A 167 -4.51 -5.93 6.86
C GLN A 167 -5.35 -4.79 6.32
N VAL A 168 -5.30 -3.64 6.96
CA VAL A 168 -6.06 -2.45 6.57
C VAL A 168 -5.13 -1.25 6.51
N ASP A 169 -5.16 -0.54 5.40
CA ASP A 169 -4.40 0.69 5.21
C ASP A 169 -5.15 1.93 5.72
N TYR A 170 -4.45 3.05 5.90
CA TYR A 170 -5.07 4.31 6.32
C TYR A 170 -6.11 4.85 5.33
N ASN A 171 -6.05 4.47 4.06
CA ASN A 171 -7.04 4.84 3.04
C ASN A 171 -8.28 3.92 3.04
N GLY A 172 -8.28 2.86 3.86
CA GLY A 172 -9.36 1.87 3.98
C GLY A 172 -9.27 0.69 3.02
N SER A 173 -8.27 0.65 2.12
CA SER A 173 -7.99 -0.57 1.35
C SER A 173 -7.53 -1.70 2.28
N TYR A 174 -7.75 -2.94 1.87
CA TYR A 174 -7.37 -4.09 2.70
C TYR A 174 -6.97 -5.30 1.87
N GLU A 175 -6.14 -6.13 2.48
CA GLU A 175 -5.77 -7.46 1.98
C GLU A 175 -5.93 -8.52 3.06
N TYR A 176 -6.16 -9.79 2.64
CA TYR A 176 -6.21 -10.93 3.55
C TYR A 176 -4.91 -11.73 3.47
N SER A 177 -4.45 -12.19 4.63
CA SER A 177 -3.40 -13.19 4.72
C SER A 177 -3.90 -14.57 4.25
N GLN A 178 -2.97 -15.51 4.12
CA GLN A 178 -3.32 -16.93 4.12
C GLN A 178 -4.11 -17.31 5.39
N ILE A 179 -4.96 -18.34 5.26
CA ILE A 179 -5.69 -18.90 6.40
C ILE A 179 -4.77 -19.95 7.07
N ILE A 180 -4.64 -19.85 8.39
CA ILE A 180 -3.97 -20.86 9.20
C ILE A 180 -4.98 -21.63 10.05
N HIS A 181 -4.66 -22.87 10.37
CA HIS A 181 -5.54 -23.77 11.11
C HIS A 181 -4.84 -24.27 12.37
N ILE A 182 -5.60 -24.41 13.45
CA ILE A 182 -5.12 -24.98 14.71
C ILE A 182 -6.23 -25.81 15.37
N GLU A 183 -5.85 -26.93 15.95
CA GLU A 183 -6.70 -27.73 16.82
C GLU A 183 -6.29 -27.46 18.28
N ILE A 184 -7.22 -27.06 19.11
CA ILE A 184 -7.06 -26.85 20.55
C ILE A 184 -7.57 -28.11 21.27
N LYS A 185 -6.78 -28.63 22.16
CA LYS A 185 -7.09 -29.85 22.93
C LYS A 185 -7.67 -29.55 24.30
#